data_f9697b37c8a80937b9d71ffee9510555
#
_entry.id   f9697b37c8a80937b9d71ffee9510555
#
_cell.length_a   1.000
_cell.length_b   1.000
_cell.length_c   1.000
_cell.angle_alpha   90.00
_cell.angle_beta   90.00
_cell.angle_gamma   90.00
#
_symmetry.space_group_name_H-M   'P 1'
#
loop_
_entity.id
_entity.type
_entity.pdbx_description
1 polymer ?
#
loop_
_entity_poly.entity_id
_entity_poly.type
_entity_poly.pdbx_seq_one_letter_code
_entity_poly.pdbx_strand_id
1 'polypeptide(L)'
;MAGRVTSVFLYVKDVRRSLEFYNEVVEAEILQLHAEQEGAPYSLAILRIGNFTLMLHPQEPHADEFTDTRVGVGIHLQLQVPDVDQFYQHCMDEGAILSLSGEPTDQSWGWREFALRDPDGYVWSVYQDKSGGQWTM
;
A
#
# COMPACT_ATOMS: atom_id res chain seq x y z
N MET A 1 21.82 -17.97 12.78
CA MET A 1 21.83 -16.72 11.99
C MET A 1 20.41 -16.29 11.70
N ALA A 2 20.10 -15.01 11.90
CA ALA A 2 18.77 -14.48 11.66
C ALA A 2 18.72 -13.79 10.29
N GLY A 3 17.63 -14.02 9.57
CA GLY A 3 17.33 -13.25 8.38
C GLY A 3 16.54 -12.00 8.71
N ARG A 4 16.12 -11.28 7.69
CA ARG A 4 15.22 -10.14 7.85
C ARG A 4 14.19 -10.13 6.71
N VAL A 5 13.02 -9.63 7.02
CA VAL A 5 11.99 -9.43 6.00
C VAL A 5 12.34 -8.14 5.26
N THR A 6 12.40 -8.19 3.93
CA THR A 6 12.81 -7.03 3.12
C THR A 6 11.67 -6.41 2.34
N SER A 7 10.66 -7.18 2.00
CA SER A 7 9.62 -6.70 1.09
C SER A 7 8.35 -7.51 1.25
N VAL A 8 7.28 -6.97 0.68
CA VAL A 8 6.00 -7.64 0.58
C VAL A 8 5.59 -7.64 -0.89
N PHE A 9 5.11 -8.79 -1.37
CA PHE A 9 4.45 -8.90 -2.66
C PHE A 9 2.95 -8.72 -2.49
N LEU A 10 2.36 -7.88 -3.35
CA LEU A 10 0.92 -7.84 -3.49
C LEU A 10 0.56 -8.33 -4.89
N TYR A 11 -0.29 -9.32 -4.96
CA TYR A 11 -0.83 -9.79 -6.23
C TYR A 11 -2.02 -8.92 -6.58
N VAL A 12 -1.99 -8.31 -7.75
CA VAL A 12 -2.96 -7.30 -8.18
C VAL A 12 -3.55 -7.69 -9.53
N LYS A 13 -4.72 -7.16 -9.84
CA LYS A 13 -5.37 -7.44 -11.12
C LYS A 13 -4.69 -6.70 -12.27
N ASP A 14 -4.22 -5.49 -12.01
CA ASP A 14 -3.62 -4.62 -13.03
C ASP A 14 -2.46 -3.84 -12.39
N VAL A 15 -1.24 -4.21 -12.74
CA VAL A 15 -0.04 -3.60 -12.14
C VAL A 15 0.00 -2.08 -12.40
N ARG A 16 -0.36 -1.63 -13.61
CA ARG A 16 -0.34 -0.20 -13.94
C ARG A 16 -1.28 0.59 -13.04
N ARG A 17 -2.49 0.10 -12.85
CA ARG A 17 -3.49 0.77 -12.02
C ARG A 17 -3.01 0.86 -10.56
N SER A 18 -2.46 -0.23 -10.04
CA SER A 18 -1.93 -0.25 -8.68
C SER A 18 -0.69 0.65 -8.55
N LEU A 19 0.18 0.62 -9.56
CA LEU A 19 1.37 1.47 -9.62
C LEU A 19 1.00 2.96 -9.53
N GLU A 20 0.02 3.38 -10.30
CA GLU A 20 -0.44 4.76 -10.29
C GLU A 20 -0.98 5.15 -8.91
N PHE A 21 -1.76 4.28 -8.29
CA PHE A 21 -2.27 4.52 -6.94
C PHE A 21 -1.13 4.69 -5.95
N TYR A 22 -0.20 3.74 -5.91
CA TYR A 22 0.88 3.80 -4.92
C TYR A 22 1.83 4.96 -5.16
N ASN A 23 2.07 5.32 -6.41
CA ASN A 23 2.94 6.45 -6.72
C ASN A 23 2.26 7.80 -6.44
N GLU A 24 1.01 7.96 -6.85
CA GLU A 24 0.32 9.26 -6.76
C GLU A 24 -0.33 9.50 -5.41
N VAL A 25 -0.98 8.48 -4.84
CA VAL A 25 -1.71 8.62 -3.58
C VAL A 25 -0.80 8.39 -2.39
N VAL A 26 -0.07 7.28 -2.38
CA VAL A 26 0.79 6.89 -1.26
C VAL A 26 2.15 7.57 -1.33
N GLU A 27 2.50 8.12 -2.49
CA GLU A 27 3.77 8.81 -2.75
C GLU A 27 4.97 7.86 -2.69
N ALA A 28 4.76 6.60 -3.11
CA ALA A 28 5.83 5.63 -3.19
C ALA A 28 6.78 5.96 -4.34
N GLU A 29 8.06 5.74 -4.11
CA GLU A 29 9.09 5.90 -5.14
C GLU A 29 9.12 4.67 -6.02
N ILE A 30 9.12 4.86 -7.33
CA ILE A 30 9.24 3.76 -8.29
C ILE A 30 10.72 3.40 -8.44
N LEU A 31 11.07 2.17 -8.06
CA LEU A 31 12.45 1.69 -8.16
C LEU A 31 12.71 0.93 -9.45
N GLN A 32 11.76 0.10 -9.88
CA GLN A 32 11.95 -0.73 -11.06
C GLN A 32 10.60 -1.12 -11.65
N LEU A 33 10.53 -1.12 -12.97
CA LEU A 33 9.39 -1.64 -13.72
C LEU A 33 9.90 -2.68 -14.70
N HIS A 34 9.11 -3.74 -14.90
CA HIS A 34 9.45 -4.80 -15.83
C HIS A 34 8.25 -5.19 -16.66
N ALA A 35 8.46 -5.38 -17.95
CA ALA A 35 7.50 -5.96 -18.87
C ALA A 35 8.21 -7.03 -19.67
N GLU A 36 7.48 -8.10 -20.02
CA GLU A 36 8.09 -9.22 -20.74
C GLU A 36 8.61 -8.82 -22.11
N GLN A 37 7.98 -7.81 -22.71
CA GLN A 37 8.44 -7.21 -23.95
C GLN A 37 7.93 -5.79 -24.02
N GLU A 38 8.55 -4.99 -24.88
CA GLU A 38 8.18 -3.58 -25.06
C GLU A 38 6.70 -3.47 -25.45
N GLY A 39 5.97 -2.58 -24.76
CA GLY A 39 4.57 -2.37 -25.01
C GLY A 39 3.63 -3.36 -24.32
N ALA A 40 4.16 -4.42 -23.69
CA ALA A 40 3.37 -5.35 -22.93
C ALA A 40 2.97 -4.76 -21.59
N PRO A 41 1.91 -5.28 -20.94
CA PRO A 41 1.59 -4.90 -19.57
C PRO A 41 2.75 -5.19 -18.63
N TYR A 42 2.88 -4.39 -17.56
CA TYR A 42 3.89 -4.62 -16.56
C TYR A 42 3.67 -5.96 -15.85
N SER A 43 4.73 -6.74 -15.73
CA SER A 43 4.74 -8.01 -14.98
C SER A 43 5.32 -7.84 -13.58
N LEU A 44 5.93 -6.70 -13.30
CA LEU A 44 6.53 -6.41 -11.99
C LEU A 44 6.66 -4.92 -11.82
N ALA A 45 6.32 -4.42 -10.64
CA ALA A 45 6.70 -3.09 -10.21
C ALA A 45 7.31 -3.20 -8.81
N ILE A 46 8.44 -2.55 -8.60
CA ILE A 46 9.10 -2.47 -7.30
C ILE A 46 9.06 -1.03 -6.85
N LEU A 47 8.49 -0.81 -5.68
CA LEU A 47 8.28 0.52 -5.11
C LEU A 47 8.92 0.59 -3.73
N ARG A 48 9.23 1.80 -3.30
CA ARG A 48 9.73 2.06 -1.96
C ARG A 48 8.88 3.10 -1.27
N ILE A 49 8.51 2.79 -0.03
CA ILE A 49 7.83 3.72 0.88
C ILE A 49 8.72 3.82 2.11
N GLY A 50 9.44 4.94 2.26
CA GLY A 50 10.45 5.05 3.30
C GLY A 50 11.54 4.02 3.10
N ASN A 51 11.72 3.11 4.06
CA ASN A 51 12.67 2.00 3.95
C ASN A 51 11.99 0.65 3.66
N PHE A 52 10.71 0.68 3.31
CA PHE A 52 9.93 -0.51 3.03
C PHE A 52 9.77 -0.71 1.53
N THR A 53 9.98 -1.93 1.06
CA THR A 53 9.85 -2.29 -0.34
C THR A 53 8.54 -3.01 -0.59
N LEU A 54 7.77 -2.51 -1.54
CA LEU A 54 6.52 -3.08 -1.97
C LEU A 54 6.67 -3.54 -3.42
N MET A 55 6.28 -4.78 -3.71
CA MET A 55 6.36 -5.34 -5.05
C MET A 55 4.96 -5.67 -5.53
N LEU A 56 4.66 -5.30 -6.76
CA LEU A 56 3.36 -5.55 -7.37
C LEU A 56 3.54 -6.57 -8.49
N HIS A 57 2.76 -7.63 -8.42
CA HIS A 57 2.73 -8.69 -9.45
C HIS A 57 1.31 -8.88 -9.94
N PRO A 58 1.12 -9.15 -11.23
CA PRO A 58 -0.22 -9.51 -11.69
C PRO A 58 -0.63 -10.85 -11.12
N GLN A 59 -1.90 -10.96 -10.78
CA GLN A 59 -2.47 -12.24 -10.34
C GLN A 59 -2.30 -13.30 -11.44
N GLU A 60 -2.55 -12.93 -12.67
CA GLU A 60 -2.27 -13.77 -13.83
C GLU A 60 -0.83 -13.50 -14.31
N PRO A 61 -0.03 -14.49 -14.62
CA PRO A 61 -0.34 -15.92 -14.76
C PRO A 61 -0.18 -16.75 -13.47
N HIS A 62 -0.12 -16.14 -12.31
CA HIS A 62 0.18 -16.82 -11.05
C HIS A 62 -1.03 -17.51 -10.39
N ALA A 63 -2.22 -17.41 -11.00
CA ALA A 63 -3.44 -17.95 -10.42
C ALA A 63 -3.36 -19.44 -10.09
N ASP A 64 -2.62 -20.22 -10.89
CA ASP A 64 -2.46 -21.65 -10.66
C ASP A 64 -1.64 -22.00 -9.42
N GLU A 65 -0.90 -21.02 -8.88
CA GLU A 65 -0.06 -21.23 -7.71
C GLU A 65 -0.84 -21.08 -6.40
N PHE A 66 -2.11 -20.68 -6.47
CA PHE A 66 -2.91 -20.35 -5.30
C PHE A 66 -4.18 -21.17 -5.26
N THR A 67 -4.58 -21.55 -4.05
CA THR A 67 -5.88 -22.18 -3.83
C THR A 67 -7.01 -21.15 -3.79
N ASP A 68 -6.68 -19.88 -3.55
CA ASP A 68 -7.61 -18.76 -3.53
C ASP A 68 -7.10 -17.69 -4.49
N THR A 69 -7.87 -17.41 -5.55
CA THR A 69 -7.49 -16.46 -6.59
C THR A 69 -7.94 -15.03 -6.30
N ARG A 70 -8.51 -14.76 -5.13
CA ARG A 70 -8.91 -13.41 -4.76
C ARG A 70 -7.68 -12.57 -4.43
N VAL A 71 -7.72 -11.29 -4.82
CA VAL A 71 -6.72 -10.30 -4.41
C VAL A 71 -7.31 -9.39 -3.34
N GLY A 72 -6.48 -8.65 -2.64
CA GLY A 72 -6.93 -7.67 -1.67
C GLY A 72 -7.39 -8.23 -0.33
N VAL A 73 -7.09 -9.48 -0.04
CA VAL A 73 -7.52 -10.15 1.19
C VAL A 73 -6.32 -10.74 1.93
N GLY A 74 -6.49 -10.95 3.22
CA GLY A 74 -5.53 -11.68 4.05
C GLY A 74 -4.35 -10.86 4.55
N ILE A 75 -4.29 -9.58 4.23
CA ILE A 75 -3.22 -8.71 4.69
C ILE A 75 -3.76 -7.32 5.00
N HIS A 76 -3.23 -6.72 6.05
CA HIS A 76 -3.54 -5.36 6.46
C HIS A 76 -2.22 -4.65 6.66
N LEU A 77 -2.02 -3.56 5.95
CA LEU A 77 -0.77 -2.80 5.99
C LEU A 77 -0.96 -1.52 6.79
N GLN A 78 0.13 -1.02 7.38
CA GLN A 78 0.09 0.23 8.14
C GLN A 78 1.11 1.19 7.59
N LEU A 79 0.73 2.45 7.48
CA LEU A 79 1.58 3.53 7.00
C LEU A 79 1.60 4.63 8.04
N GLN A 80 2.77 4.89 8.60
CA GLN A 80 2.95 6.01 9.51
C GLN A 80 3.31 7.26 8.73
N VAL A 81 2.61 8.35 9.01
CA VAL A 81 2.86 9.65 8.36
C VAL A 81 3.04 10.72 9.44
N PRO A 82 3.78 11.80 9.13
CA PRO A 82 4.00 12.86 10.11
C PRO A 82 2.77 13.71 10.41
N ASP A 83 1.84 13.85 9.44
CA ASP A 83 0.63 14.64 9.59
C ASP A 83 -0.51 13.93 8.86
N VAL A 84 -1.32 13.22 9.63
CA VAL A 84 -2.36 12.36 9.06
C VAL A 84 -3.48 13.17 8.41
N ASP A 85 -3.80 14.35 8.95
CA ASP A 85 -4.86 15.18 8.38
C ASP A 85 -4.44 15.74 7.02
N GLN A 86 -3.18 16.14 6.88
CA GLN A 86 -2.64 16.61 5.62
C GLN A 86 -2.60 15.49 4.59
N PHE A 87 -2.18 14.30 5.02
CA PHE A 87 -2.14 13.15 4.13
C PHE A 87 -3.54 12.73 3.69
N TYR A 88 -4.52 12.78 4.59
CA TYR A 88 -5.92 12.52 4.27
C TYR A 88 -6.42 13.49 3.19
N GLN A 89 -6.11 14.78 3.33
CA GLN A 89 -6.51 15.77 2.34
C GLN A 89 -5.86 15.48 0.98
N HIS A 90 -4.59 15.09 0.98
CA HIS A 90 -3.90 14.68 -0.24
C HIS A 90 -4.61 13.49 -0.90
N CYS A 91 -4.99 12.49 -0.13
CA CYS A 91 -5.73 11.34 -0.65
C CYS A 91 -7.07 11.75 -1.26
N MET A 92 -7.78 12.68 -0.63
CA MET A 92 -9.04 13.18 -1.16
C MET A 92 -8.83 13.94 -2.46
N ASP A 93 -7.78 14.76 -2.53
CA ASP A 93 -7.46 15.53 -3.73
C ASP A 93 -7.11 14.62 -4.91
N GLU A 94 -6.49 13.48 -4.63
CA GLU A 94 -6.16 12.48 -5.64
C GLU A 94 -7.33 11.54 -5.96
N GLY A 95 -8.47 11.74 -5.33
CA GLY A 95 -9.66 10.93 -5.60
C GLY A 95 -9.59 9.52 -5.03
N ALA A 96 -8.79 9.30 -3.99
CA ALA A 96 -8.66 7.98 -3.40
C ALA A 96 -9.95 7.54 -2.73
N ILE A 97 -10.20 6.22 -2.79
CA ILE A 97 -11.35 5.62 -2.13
C ILE A 97 -10.99 5.36 -0.68
N LEU A 98 -11.73 5.98 0.24
CA LEU A 98 -11.55 5.77 1.67
C LEU A 98 -12.49 4.66 2.13
N SER A 99 -12.01 3.81 3.03
CA SER A 99 -12.78 2.73 3.61
C SER A 99 -12.98 2.95 5.11
N LEU A 100 -13.83 2.14 5.70
CA LEU A 100 -14.10 2.11 7.15
C LEU A 100 -14.60 3.45 7.68
N SER A 101 -13.79 4.21 8.42
CA SER A 101 -14.22 5.43 9.07
C SER A 101 -14.29 6.66 8.18
N GLY A 102 -13.53 6.67 7.07
CA GLY A 102 -13.39 7.84 6.21
C GLY A 102 -12.41 8.84 6.77
N GLU A 103 -12.85 9.75 7.63
CA GLU A 103 -12.00 10.80 8.18
C GLU A 103 -11.07 10.28 9.28
N PRO A 104 -9.90 10.94 9.49
CA PRO A 104 -9.03 10.59 10.60
C PRO A 104 -9.73 10.73 11.95
N THR A 105 -9.51 9.75 12.83
CA THR A 105 -10.05 9.74 14.19
C THR A 105 -8.95 9.40 15.19
N ASP A 106 -9.08 9.95 16.40
CA ASP A 106 -8.15 9.67 17.48
C ASP A 106 -8.46 8.33 18.11
N GLN A 107 -7.45 7.52 18.31
CA GLN A 107 -7.56 6.22 18.94
C GLN A 107 -7.09 6.30 20.39
N SER A 108 -7.57 5.35 21.20
CA SER A 108 -7.28 5.36 22.65
C SER A 108 -5.80 5.14 22.97
N TRP A 109 -5.05 4.55 22.04
CA TRP A 109 -3.62 4.28 22.25
C TRP A 109 -2.69 5.41 21.74
N GLY A 110 -3.24 6.56 21.39
CA GLY A 110 -2.44 7.74 21.04
C GLY A 110 -2.16 7.92 19.57
N TRP A 111 -2.77 7.15 18.72
CA TRP A 111 -2.68 7.31 17.26
C TRP A 111 -3.92 8.06 16.75
N ARG A 112 -3.71 8.84 15.68
CA ARG A 112 -4.81 9.38 14.89
C ARG A 112 -4.72 8.75 13.51
N GLU A 113 -5.81 8.13 13.04
CA GLU A 113 -5.74 7.29 11.86
C GLU A 113 -7.00 7.32 11.01
N PHE A 114 -6.82 6.92 9.75
CA PHE A 114 -7.93 6.58 8.85
C PHE A 114 -7.53 5.34 8.04
N ALA A 115 -8.52 4.73 7.39
CA ALA A 115 -8.28 3.58 6.55
C ALA A 115 -8.37 3.97 5.08
N LEU A 116 -7.44 3.46 4.29
CA LEU A 116 -7.33 3.70 2.86
C LEU A 116 -7.33 2.35 2.15
N ARG A 117 -8.10 2.25 1.09
CA ARG A 117 -8.19 1.01 0.31
C ARG A 117 -7.57 1.23 -1.06
N ASP A 118 -6.70 0.31 -1.46
CA ASP A 118 -6.10 0.36 -2.79
C ASP A 118 -7.08 -0.16 -3.87
N PRO A 119 -6.73 -0.08 -5.17
CA PRO A 119 -7.64 -0.49 -6.24
C PRO A 119 -8.11 -1.93 -6.19
N ASP A 120 -7.36 -2.83 -5.54
CA ASP A 120 -7.72 -4.24 -5.41
C ASP A 120 -8.40 -4.55 -4.08
N GLY A 121 -8.51 -3.56 -3.19
CA GLY A 121 -9.15 -3.74 -1.90
C GLY A 121 -8.20 -4.01 -0.75
N TYR A 122 -6.88 -3.97 -0.96
CA TYR A 122 -5.93 -4.07 0.14
C TYR A 122 -6.10 -2.87 1.07
N VAL A 123 -6.22 -3.16 2.36
CA VAL A 123 -6.49 -2.14 3.37
C VAL A 123 -5.19 -1.65 3.99
N TRP A 124 -5.05 -0.33 4.05
CA TRP A 124 -3.97 0.36 4.73
C TRP A 124 -4.56 1.19 5.86
N SER A 125 -4.03 1.03 7.07
CA SER A 125 -4.24 2.01 8.13
C SER A 125 -3.16 3.07 8.02
N VAL A 126 -3.57 4.30 7.82
CA VAL A 126 -2.65 5.45 7.77
C VAL A 126 -2.76 6.18 9.09
N TYR A 127 -1.65 6.34 9.79
CA TYR A 127 -1.70 6.90 11.13
C TYR A 127 -0.57 7.88 11.42
N GLN A 128 -0.87 8.79 12.32
CA GLN A 128 0.10 9.67 12.97
C GLN A 128 0.19 9.25 14.42
N ASP A 129 1.41 9.02 14.89
CA ASP A 129 1.64 8.66 16.28
C ASP A 129 1.73 9.92 17.12
N LYS A 130 0.73 10.13 17.97
CA LYS A 130 0.66 11.27 18.89
C LYS A 130 1.05 10.88 20.31
N SER A 131 1.51 9.66 20.52
CA SER A 131 1.85 9.13 21.84
C SER A 131 3.26 9.52 22.30
N GLY A 132 3.97 10.33 21.53
CA GLY A 132 5.37 10.68 21.83
C GLY A 132 6.37 9.65 21.35
N GLY A 133 6.00 8.84 20.37
CA GLY A 133 6.89 7.86 19.79
C GLY A 133 6.96 6.55 20.52
N GLN A 134 6.05 6.31 21.47
CA GLN A 134 6.05 5.08 22.27
C GLN A 134 5.92 3.82 21.42
N TRP A 135 5.23 3.89 20.29
CA TRP A 135 4.97 2.78 19.39
C TRP A 135 5.83 2.82 18.13
N THR A 136 6.69 3.82 18.01
CA THR A 136 7.55 3.97 16.83
C THR A 136 8.78 3.09 16.97
N MET A 137 9.08 2.37 15.94
CA MET A 137 10.20 1.45 15.88
C MET A 137 11.45 2.12 15.30
#